data_5191aeb7405059c0f9bcaeef8090cce2
#
_entry.id   5191aeb7405059c0f9bcaeef8090cce2
#
_cell.length_a   1.000
_cell.length_b   1.000
_cell.length_c   1.000
_cell.angle_alpha   90.00
_cell.angle_beta   90.00
_cell.angle_gamma   90.00
#
_symmetry.space_group_name_H-M   'P 1'
#
loop_
_entity.id
_entity.type
_entity.pdbx_description
1 polymer ?
#
loop_
_entity_poly.entity_id
_entity_poly.type
_entity_poly.pdbx_seq_one_letter_code
_entity_poly.pdbx_strand_id
1 'polypeptide(L)'
;MANNNFPSLYSLLSDKYKIVVVEKFGYGFSDIVDKSREIDSILEDTRTALANAGLTAPYVLCPHSMSGLEALYWVQKYPDEVSAIIGLDMAVPKYYDDMNINIPLMRVASTAASIGVTRFIPGISDGDAVKYGTLSDEEKEIYKAVFYSRTATITMINEAECVKENAEKVNDMGVPQLPMLLFISDGSGGTGFDKETWRKIPMEYISQVTNGKYVELDCPHYVHNYEYNAISENIKAFLLSLSN
;
A
#
# COMPACT_ATOMS: atom_id res chain seq x y z
N MET A 1 9.31 7.21 14.73
CA MET A 1 8.64 5.97 14.33
C MET A 1 7.72 6.30 13.16
N ALA A 2 8.17 5.91 12.01
CA ALA A 2 7.46 6.16 10.77
C ALA A 2 6.34 5.12 10.62
N ASN A 3 5.25 5.52 10.03
CA ASN A 3 4.12 4.72 9.59
C ASN A 3 3.41 3.85 10.64
N ASN A 4 2.50 4.46 11.37
CA ASN A 4 1.67 3.83 12.42
C ASN A 4 0.58 2.88 11.86
N ASN A 5 0.60 2.53 10.56
CA ASN A 5 -0.41 1.64 9.98
C ASN A 5 -0.08 0.15 10.15
N PHE A 6 1.20 -0.23 10.34
CA PHE A 6 1.63 -1.64 10.32
C PHE A 6 2.36 -2.14 11.60
N PRO A 7 2.32 -1.49 12.76
CA PRO A 7 3.17 -1.89 13.89
C PRO A 7 2.93 -3.32 14.36
N SER A 8 1.68 -3.79 14.31
CA SER A 8 1.31 -5.16 14.68
C SER A 8 2.04 -6.20 13.82
N LEU A 9 2.06 -6.00 12.49
CA LEU A 9 2.71 -6.92 11.57
C LEU A 9 4.24 -6.85 11.68
N TYR A 10 4.82 -5.65 11.84
CA TYR A 10 6.27 -5.49 11.95
C TYR A 10 6.84 -6.20 13.16
N SER A 11 6.20 -6.09 14.31
CA SER A 11 6.66 -6.73 15.54
C SER A 11 6.74 -8.25 15.41
N LEU A 12 5.87 -8.85 14.61
CA LEU A 12 5.84 -10.29 14.37
C LEU A 12 6.86 -10.79 13.33
N LEU A 13 7.45 -9.89 12.54
CA LEU A 13 8.38 -10.24 11.46
C LEU A 13 9.81 -9.79 11.75
N SER A 14 10.01 -8.77 12.58
CA SER A 14 11.32 -8.13 12.81
C SER A 14 12.34 -9.00 13.55
N ASP A 15 11.93 -10.10 14.13
CA ASP A 15 12.81 -11.11 14.73
C ASP A 15 13.62 -11.89 13.68
N LYS A 16 13.09 -11.99 12.44
CA LYS A 16 13.70 -12.77 11.35
C LYS A 16 14.10 -11.95 10.15
N TYR A 17 13.45 -10.80 9.94
CA TYR A 17 13.62 -10.00 8.74
C TYR A 17 13.94 -8.56 9.09
N LYS A 18 14.81 -7.93 8.30
CA LYS A 18 15.00 -6.48 8.33
C LYS A 18 13.80 -5.82 7.66
N ILE A 19 12.98 -5.13 8.43
CA ILE A 19 11.81 -4.42 7.92
C ILE A 19 12.19 -2.97 7.61
N VAL A 20 11.84 -2.53 6.41
CA VAL A 20 12.03 -1.15 5.96
C VAL A 20 10.70 -0.61 5.48
N VAL A 21 10.33 0.55 5.97
CA VAL A 21 9.12 1.25 5.56
C VAL A 21 9.52 2.52 4.84
N VAL A 22 9.03 2.67 3.62
CA VAL A 22 9.23 3.89 2.84
C VAL A 22 7.96 4.72 2.92
N GLU A 23 8.08 5.91 3.50
CA GLU A 23 7.03 6.91 3.46
C GLU A 23 7.22 7.76 2.22
N LYS A 24 6.33 7.60 1.24
CA LYS A 24 6.37 8.40 0.00
C LYS A 24 6.14 9.88 0.29
N PHE A 25 6.57 10.75 -0.59
CA PHE A 25 6.20 12.15 -0.52
C PHE A 25 4.69 12.34 -0.34
N GLY A 26 4.31 13.26 0.53
CA GLY A 26 2.91 13.56 0.89
C GLY A 26 2.30 12.63 1.93
N TYR A 27 2.98 11.56 2.32
CA TYR A 27 2.51 10.59 3.33
C TYR A 27 3.37 10.65 4.59
N GLY A 28 2.78 10.24 5.72
CA GLY A 28 3.47 10.12 6.99
C GLY A 28 4.22 11.40 7.37
N PHE A 29 5.52 11.28 7.62
CA PHE A 29 6.40 12.39 7.97
C PHE A 29 7.17 12.97 6.78
N SER A 30 6.99 12.40 5.59
CA SER A 30 7.67 12.89 4.38
C SER A 30 7.12 14.24 3.91
N ASP A 31 7.94 14.97 3.18
CA ASP A 31 7.59 16.27 2.63
C ASP A 31 6.40 16.21 1.68
N ILE A 32 5.60 17.26 1.67
CA ILE A 32 4.55 17.48 0.68
C ILE A 32 5.20 18.20 -0.51
N VAL A 33 5.08 17.60 -1.69
CA VAL A 33 5.65 18.13 -2.94
C VAL A 33 4.56 18.29 -3.99
N ASP A 34 4.63 19.39 -4.74
CA ASP A 34 3.76 19.63 -5.89
C ASP A 34 4.53 19.30 -7.18
N LYS A 35 4.60 18.02 -7.50
CA LYS A 35 5.21 17.50 -8.73
C LYS A 35 4.39 16.33 -9.30
N SER A 36 4.61 16.00 -10.57
CA SER A 36 4.01 14.81 -11.19
C SER A 36 4.28 13.56 -10.36
N ARG A 37 3.25 12.71 -10.25
CA ARG A 37 3.29 11.41 -9.57
C ARG A 37 3.11 10.27 -10.58
N GLU A 38 3.71 10.42 -11.76
CA GLU A 38 3.88 9.31 -12.68
C GLU A 38 4.69 8.20 -12.02
N ILE A 39 4.40 6.96 -12.37
CA ILE A 39 4.94 5.78 -11.69
C ILE A 39 6.47 5.70 -11.76
N ASP A 40 7.09 6.23 -12.84
CA ASP A 40 8.55 6.35 -12.93
C ASP A 40 9.12 7.24 -11.84
N SER A 41 8.50 8.41 -11.62
CA SER A 41 8.94 9.35 -10.58
C SER A 41 8.78 8.76 -9.18
N ILE A 42 7.67 8.05 -8.93
CA ILE A 42 7.44 7.40 -7.63
C ILE A 42 8.48 6.31 -7.38
N LEU A 43 8.74 5.48 -8.38
CA LEU A 43 9.73 4.41 -8.27
C LEU A 43 11.14 4.96 -8.05
N GLU A 44 11.54 6.00 -8.79
CA GLU A 44 12.86 6.61 -8.64
C GLU A 44 13.05 7.28 -7.29
N ASP A 45 12.02 7.98 -6.78
CA ASP A 45 12.01 8.54 -5.41
C ASP A 45 12.26 7.43 -4.37
N THR A 46 11.56 6.29 -4.50
CA THR A 46 11.68 5.15 -3.58
C THR A 46 13.06 4.51 -3.66
N ARG A 47 13.56 4.24 -4.86
CA ARG A 47 14.91 3.66 -5.07
C ARG A 47 16.02 4.57 -4.54
N THR A 48 15.88 5.87 -4.79
CA THR A 48 16.82 6.88 -4.28
C THR A 48 16.82 6.91 -2.76
N ALA A 49 15.65 6.86 -2.11
CA ALA A 49 15.54 6.84 -0.65
C ALA A 49 16.24 5.61 -0.05
N LEU A 50 16.03 4.42 -0.64
CA LEU A 50 16.68 3.19 -0.18
C LEU A 50 18.20 3.22 -0.38
N ALA A 51 18.67 3.70 -1.53
CA ALA A 51 20.10 3.84 -1.81
C ALA A 51 20.77 4.80 -0.81
N ASN A 52 20.15 5.95 -0.55
CA ASN A 52 20.62 6.94 0.42
C ASN A 52 20.64 6.38 1.86
N ALA A 53 19.74 5.45 2.18
CA ALA A 53 19.72 4.73 3.45
C ALA A 53 20.75 3.59 3.52
N GLY A 54 21.57 3.38 2.47
CA GLY A 54 22.56 2.31 2.39
C GLY A 54 21.95 0.91 2.27
N LEU A 55 20.73 0.81 1.74
CA LEU A 55 20.03 -0.46 1.52
C LEU A 55 20.29 -0.95 0.10
N THR A 56 20.50 -2.24 -0.03
CA THR A 56 20.83 -2.89 -1.31
C THR A 56 19.83 -3.99 -1.66
N ALA A 57 19.50 -4.10 -2.94
CA ALA A 57 18.70 -5.20 -3.50
C ALA A 57 19.42 -6.56 -3.34
N PRO A 58 18.69 -7.71 -3.47
CA PRO A 58 17.27 -7.77 -3.78
C PRO A 58 16.36 -7.54 -2.58
N TYR A 59 15.14 -7.06 -2.84
CA TYR A 59 14.11 -6.81 -1.84
C TYR A 59 12.95 -7.80 -1.96
N VAL A 60 12.26 -8.04 -0.85
CA VAL A 60 10.88 -8.53 -0.84
C VAL A 60 9.98 -7.31 -0.69
N LEU A 61 9.14 -7.03 -1.68
CA LEU A 61 8.21 -5.91 -1.63
C LEU A 61 6.91 -6.33 -0.94
N CYS A 62 6.42 -5.47 -0.04
CA CYS A 62 5.18 -5.72 0.70
C CYS A 62 4.18 -4.56 0.51
N PRO A 63 3.60 -4.42 -0.69
CA PRO A 63 2.68 -3.34 -1.01
C PRO A 63 1.30 -3.54 -0.37
N HIS A 64 0.66 -2.43 -0.01
CA HIS A 64 -0.75 -2.36 0.33
C HIS A 64 -1.49 -1.45 -0.65
N SER A 65 -2.71 -1.84 -1.06
CA SER A 65 -3.58 -1.00 -1.87
C SER A 65 -2.89 -0.51 -3.15
N MET A 66 -2.98 0.77 -3.48
CA MET A 66 -2.44 1.40 -4.68
C MET A 66 -0.94 1.17 -4.89
N SER A 67 -0.15 0.98 -3.82
CA SER A 67 1.28 0.65 -3.98
C SER A 67 1.54 -0.71 -4.62
N GLY A 68 0.50 -1.50 -4.87
CA GLY A 68 0.59 -2.67 -5.74
C GLY A 68 1.08 -2.33 -7.13
N LEU A 69 0.61 -1.22 -7.73
CA LEU A 69 1.09 -0.77 -9.05
C LEU A 69 2.59 -0.47 -9.03
N GLU A 70 3.07 0.18 -7.97
CA GLU A 70 4.49 0.53 -7.81
C GLU A 70 5.37 -0.73 -7.69
N ALA A 71 4.92 -1.70 -6.90
CA ALA A 71 5.64 -2.96 -6.72
C ALA A 71 5.71 -3.78 -8.03
N LEU A 72 4.59 -3.86 -8.76
CA LEU A 72 4.55 -4.53 -10.05
C LEU A 72 5.46 -3.83 -11.08
N TYR A 73 5.39 -2.50 -11.16
CA TYR A 73 6.24 -1.71 -12.03
C TYR A 73 7.73 -1.87 -11.71
N TRP A 74 8.07 -1.91 -10.42
CA TRP A 74 9.46 -2.13 -9.99
C TRP A 74 10.01 -3.44 -10.52
N VAL A 75 9.29 -4.55 -10.35
CA VAL A 75 9.70 -5.85 -10.87
C VAL A 75 9.82 -5.84 -12.38
N GLN A 76 8.85 -5.24 -13.08
CA GLN A 76 8.87 -5.18 -14.55
C GLN A 76 10.07 -4.41 -15.08
N LYS A 77 10.48 -3.35 -14.39
CA LYS A 77 11.58 -2.47 -14.84
C LYS A 77 12.95 -2.92 -14.34
N TYR A 78 13.01 -3.49 -13.15
CA TYR A 78 14.25 -3.90 -12.47
C TYR A 78 14.09 -5.28 -11.81
N PRO A 79 13.93 -6.35 -12.59
CA PRO A 79 13.61 -7.68 -12.07
C PRO A 79 14.66 -8.22 -11.11
N ASP A 80 15.92 -7.88 -11.27
CA ASP A 80 17.00 -8.34 -10.40
C ASP A 80 16.99 -7.66 -9.00
N GLU A 81 16.22 -6.59 -8.83
CA GLU A 81 16.12 -5.88 -7.57
C GLU A 81 15.03 -6.45 -6.64
N VAL A 82 14.17 -7.35 -7.13
CA VAL A 82 13.02 -7.86 -6.36
C VAL A 82 12.98 -9.38 -6.39
N SER A 83 13.02 -9.99 -5.21
CA SER A 83 12.99 -11.46 -5.06
C SER A 83 11.57 -12.04 -4.90
N ALA A 84 10.64 -11.27 -4.35
CA ALA A 84 9.24 -11.67 -4.19
C ALA A 84 8.33 -10.45 -3.94
N ILE A 85 7.02 -10.63 -4.19
CA ILE A 85 5.97 -9.69 -3.77
C ILE A 85 5.06 -10.37 -2.74
N ILE A 86 4.73 -9.66 -1.67
CA ILE A 86 3.75 -10.02 -0.67
C ILE A 86 2.68 -8.93 -0.64
N GLY A 87 1.60 -9.11 -1.38
CA GLY A 87 0.54 -8.12 -1.51
C GLY A 87 -0.42 -8.15 -0.32
N LEU A 88 -0.48 -7.08 0.45
CA LEU A 88 -1.46 -6.87 1.52
C LEU A 88 -2.69 -6.17 0.93
N ASP A 89 -3.63 -6.92 0.41
CA ASP A 89 -4.79 -6.40 -0.31
C ASP A 89 -4.42 -5.35 -1.37
N MET A 90 -3.35 -5.67 -2.12
CA MET A 90 -2.75 -4.77 -3.10
C MET A 90 -3.63 -4.63 -4.34
N ALA A 91 -3.62 -3.43 -4.90
CA ALA A 91 -4.28 -3.19 -6.18
C ALA A 91 -3.46 -3.77 -7.35
N VAL A 92 -4.17 -4.29 -8.33
CA VAL A 92 -3.64 -4.67 -9.65
C VAL A 92 -4.25 -3.77 -10.73
N PRO A 93 -3.65 -3.62 -11.91
CA PRO A 93 -4.05 -2.63 -12.92
C PRO A 93 -5.55 -2.62 -13.23
N LYS A 94 -6.17 -3.78 -13.36
CA LYS A 94 -7.58 -3.95 -13.74
C LYS A 94 -8.58 -3.23 -12.82
N TYR A 95 -8.24 -2.94 -11.57
CA TYR A 95 -9.11 -2.17 -10.70
C TYR A 95 -9.36 -0.74 -11.19
N TYR A 96 -8.45 -0.19 -11.99
CA TYR A 96 -8.49 1.19 -12.43
C TYR A 96 -9.20 1.40 -13.76
N ASP A 97 -9.60 0.31 -14.47
CA ASP A 97 -10.31 0.40 -15.75
C ASP A 97 -11.62 1.18 -15.59
N ASP A 98 -12.42 0.81 -14.57
CA ASP A 98 -13.74 1.40 -14.31
C ASP A 98 -13.77 2.33 -13.09
N MET A 99 -12.63 2.54 -12.41
CA MET A 99 -12.58 3.38 -11.22
C MET A 99 -12.84 4.85 -11.55
N ASN A 100 -13.81 5.45 -10.87
CA ASN A 100 -14.08 6.88 -10.99
C ASN A 100 -13.45 7.64 -9.82
N ILE A 101 -12.42 8.44 -10.11
CA ILE A 101 -11.69 9.23 -9.13
C ILE A 101 -12.23 10.67 -9.17
N ASN A 102 -12.86 11.10 -8.10
CA ASN A 102 -13.44 12.42 -8.01
C ASN A 102 -12.40 13.46 -7.53
N ILE A 103 -11.52 13.89 -8.44
CA ILE A 103 -10.49 14.89 -8.15
C ILE A 103 -11.05 16.20 -7.59
N PRO A 104 -12.15 16.79 -8.13
CA PRO A 104 -12.77 17.97 -7.54
C PRO A 104 -13.14 17.78 -6.07
N LEU A 105 -13.70 16.64 -5.69
CA LEU A 105 -14.04 16.35 -4.28
C LEU A 105 -12.78 16.23 -3.42
N MET A 106 -11.71 15.60 -3.93
CA MET A 106 -10.42 15.52 -3.23
C MET A 106 -9.83 16.90 -2.98
N ARG A 107 -9.92 17.82 -3.94
CA ARG A 107 -9.46 19.22 -3.78
C ARG A 107 -10.27 19.98 -2.73
N VAL A 108 -11.59 19.75 -2.65
CA VAL A 108 -12.44 20.31 -1.59
C VAL A 108 -12.04 19.73 -0.23
N ALA A 109 -11.85 18.43 -0.12
CA ALA A 109 -11.38 17.76 1.10
C ALA A 109 -10.01 18.29 1.55
N SER A 110 -9.07 18.45 0.61
CA SER A 110 -7.76 19.05 0.84
C SER A 110 -7.85 20.46 1.45
N THR A 111 -8.71 21.29 0.86
CA THR A 111 -8.93 22.65 1.37
C THR A 111 -9.53 22.63 2.78
N ALA A 112 -10.54 21.80 3.03
CA ALA A 112 -11.15 21.64 4.35
C ALA A 112 -10.15 21.15 5.40
N ALA A 113 -9.26 20.21 5.03
CA ALA A 113 -8.19 19.72 5.89
C ALA A 113 -7.15 20.82 6.20
N SER A 114 -6.71 21.57 5.18
CA SER A 114 -5.68 22.61 5.32
C SER A 114 -6.10 23.76 6.23
N ILE A 115 -7.39 24.13 6.22
CA ILE A 115 -7.94 25.17 7.11
C ILE A 115 -8.46 24.60 8.45
N GLY A 116 -8.27 23.30 8.69
CA GLY A 116 -8.57 22.66 9.97
C GLY A 116 -10.04 22.31 10.21
N VAL A 117 -10.93 22.44 9.22
CA VAL A 117 -12.36 22.10 9.36
C VAL A 117 -12.57 20.64 9.72
N THR A 118 -11.73 19.74 9.21
CA THR A 118 -11.80 18.31 9.52
C THR A 118 -11.66 17.99 11.01
N ARG A 119 -11.00 18.85 11.79
CA ARG A 119 -10.82 18.67 13.24
C ARG A 119 -12.13 18.80 14.03
N PHE A 120 -13.14 19.41 13.44
CA PHE A 120 -14.47 19.56 14.07
C PHE A 120 -15.41 18.38 13.79
N ILE A 121 -14.98 17.39 12.98
CA ILE A 121 -15.77 16.19 12.68
C ILE A 121 -15.38 15.09 13.67
N PRO A 122 -16.26 14.71 14.61
CA PRO A 122 -15.95 13.68 15.59
C PRO A 122 -15.59 12.35 14.93
N GLY A 123 -14.49 11.73 15.38
CA GLY A 123 -14.07 10.40 14.94
C GLY A 123 -13.51 10.30 13.52
N ILE A 124 -13.36 11.40 12.79
CA ILE A 124 -12.82 11.39 11.41
C ILE A 124 -11.39 10.84 11.36
N SER A 125 -10.60 11.03 12.40
CA SER A 125 -9.22 10.52 12.52
C SER A 125 -9.14 9.14 13.14
N ASP A 126 -10.27 8.54 13.53
CA ASP A 126 -10.32 7.20 14.14
C ASP A 126 -10.39 6.12 13.05
N GLY A 127 -9.32 6.01 12.27
CA GLY A 127 -9.16 4.96 11.26
C GLY A 127 -8.98 3.57 11.88
N ASP A 128 -8.89 2.55 11.03
CA ASP A 128 -8.81 1.15 11.45
C ASP A 128 -7.60 0.85 12.34
N ALA A 129 -6.46 1.49 12.07
CA ALA A 129 -5.27 1.36 12.92
C ALA A 129 -5.51 1.82 14.37
N VAL A 130 -6.34 2.85 14.57
CA VAL A 130 -6.71 3.36 15.89
C VAL A 130 -7.73 2.47 16.60
N LYS A 131 -8.69 1.93 15.83
CA LYS A 131 -9.82 1.13 16.39
C LYS A 131 -9.46 -0.33 16.61
N TYR A 132 -8.72 -0.93 15.70
CA TYR A 132 -8.51 -2.38 15.64
C TYR A 132 -7.03 -2.79 15.67
N GLY A 133 -6.11 -1.85 15.41
CA GLY A 133 -4.67 -2.07 15.50
C GLY A 133 -4.16 -2.11 16.94
N THR A 134 -2.86 -2.33 17.09
CA THR A 134 -2.18 -2.47 18.40
C THR A 134 -1.46 -1.19 18.83
N LEU A 135 -1.89 -0.03 18.36
CA LEU A 135 -1.29 1.26 18.70
C LEU A 135 -1.46 1.57 20.19
N SER A 136 -0.38 1.99 20.85
CA SER A 136 -0.44 2.61 22.18
C SER A 136 -1.17 3.96 22.10
N ASP A 137 -1.57 4.49 23.25
CA ASP A 137 -2.28 5.78 23.28
C ASP A 137 -1.42 6.93 22.72
N GLU A 138 -0.10 6.92 22.96
CA GLU A 138 0.83 7.88 22.39
C GLU A 138 0.91 7.75 20.86
N GLU A 139 0.98 6.53 20.34
CA GLU A 139 0.98 6.27 18.89
C GLU A 139 -0.33 6.66 18.22
N LYS A 140 -1.47 6.51 18.89
CA LYS A 140 -2.78 6.99 18.42
C LYS A 140 -2.80 8.51 18.27
N GLU A 141 -2.24 9.24 19.22
CA GLU A 141 -2.15 10.70 19.13
C GLU A 141 -1.23 11.14 17.96
N ILE A 142 -0.10 10.45 17.77
CA ILE A 142 0.78 10.69 16.61
C ILE A 142 0.03 10.38 15.30
N TYR A 143 -0.69 9.25 15.23
CA TYR A 143 -1.50 8.89 14.06
C TYR A 143 -2.51 9.97 13.71
N LYS A 144 -3.25 10.48 14.71
CA LYS A 144 -4.23 11.56 14.52
C LYS A 144 -3.57 12.86 14.05
N ALA A 145 -2.42 13.21 14.61
CA ALA A 145 -1.67 14.38 14.20
C ALA A 145 -1.21 14.28 12.72
N VAL A 146 -0.73 13.10 12.32
CA VAL A 146 -0.36 12.82 10.92
C VAL A 146 -1.60 12.87 10.03
N PHE A 147 -2.70 12.23 10.43
CA PHE A 147 -3.96 12.28 9.69
C PHE A 147 -4.37 13.72 9.38
N TYR A 148 -4.44 14.60 10.40
CA TYR A 148 -4.85 15.99 10.20
C TYR A 148 -3.86 16.83 9.38
N SER A 149 -2.60 16.48 9.35
CA SER A 149 -1.56 17.21 8.60
C SER A 149 -1.32 16.67 7.19
N ARG A 150 -1.77 15.45 6.90
CA ARG A 150 -1.46 14.73 5.65
C ARG A 150 -2.69 14.24 4.89
N THR A 151 -3.91 14.64 5.28
CA THR A 151 -5.12 14.27 4.54
C THR A 151 -5.21 15.05 3.24
N ALA A 152 -5.36 14.33 2.12
CA ALA A 152 -5.56 14.86 0.78
C ALA A 152 -4.52 15.94 0.38
N THR A 153 -3.25 15.68 0.64
CA THR A 153 -2.16 16.60 0.26
C THR A 153 -2.14 16.81 -1.26
N ILE A 154 -1.54 17.92 -1.73
CA ILE A 154 -1.37 18.14 -3.18
C ILE A 154 -0.62 16.96 -3.83
N THR A 155 0.35 16.36 -3.15
CA THR A 155 1.06 15.17 -3.63
C THR A 155 0.12 13.99 -3.83
N MET A 156 -0.80 13.72 -2.89
CA MET A 156 -1.82 12.65 -3.01
C MET A 156 -2.81 12.93 -4.15
N ILE A 157 -3.17 14.20 -4.37
CA ILE A 157 -4.04 14.59 -5.48
C ILE A 157 -3.33 14.34 -6.81
N ASN A 158 -2.08 14.75 -6.94
CA ASN A 158 -1.28 14.51 -8.15
C ASN A 158 -1.10 13.00 -8.42
N GLU A 159 -0.95 12.19 -7.37
CA GLU A 159 -0.89 10.73 -7.49
C GLU A 159 -2.23 10.15 -7.98
N ALA A 160 -3.35 10.62 -7.46
CA ALA A 160 -4.68 10.21 -7.89
C ALA A 160 -4.97 10.64 -9.35
N GLU A 161 -4.49 11.80 -9.78
CA GLU A 161 -4.61 12.25 -11.18
C GLU A 161 -3.85 11.35 -12.16
N CYS A 162 -2.69 10.82 -11.76
CA CYS A 162 -1.85 9.96 -12.59
C CYS A 162 -2.21 8.47 -12.52
N VAL A 163 -3.04 8.03 -11.56
CA VAL A 163 -3.16 6.59 -11.22
C VAL A 163 -3.68 5.73 -12.37
N LYS A 164 -4.58 6.23 -13.21
CA LYS A 164 -5.08 5.47 -14.37
C LYS A 164 -3.99 5.26 -15.41
N GLU A 165 -3.27 6.31 -15.78
CA GLU A 165 -2.14 6.22 -16.72
C GLU A 165 -1.03 5.34 -16.14
N ASN A 166 -0.78 5.41 -14.83
CA ASN A 166 0.14 4.52 -14.15
C ASN A 166 -0.31 3.05 -14.24
N ALA A 167 -1.61 2.78 -14.03
CA ALA A 167 -2.15 1.43 -14.14
C ALA A 167 -2.09 0.88 -15.58
N GLU A 168 -2.44 1.68 -16.57
CA GLU A 168 -2.29 1.33 -18.00
C GLU A 168 -0.84 0.97 -18.33
N LYS A 169 0.11 1.79 -17.89
CA LYS A 169 1.54 1.55 -18.11
C LYS A 169 2.02 0.24 -17.48
N VAL A 170 1.58 -0.07 -16.26
CA VAL A 170 1.88 -1.34 -15.60
C VAL A 170 1.24 -2.52 -16.34
N ASN A 171 0.00 -2.36 -16.79
CA ASN A 171 -0.72 -3.39 -17.55
C ASN A 171 -0.03 -3.73 -18.87
N ASP A 172 0.42 -2.72 -19.62
CA ASP A 172 1.07 -2.87 -20.93
C ASP A 172 2.40 -3.63 -20.85
N MET A 173 3.08 -3.58 -19.70
CA MET A 173 4.30 -4.35 -19.47
C MET A 173 4.04 -5.84 -19.15
N GLY A 174 2.78 -6.22 -18.95
CA GLY A 174 2.38 -7.59 -18.66
C GLY A 174 2.61 -8.05 -17.22
N VAL A 175 2.23 -9.29 -16.92
CA VAL A 175 2.31 -9.86 -15.57
C VAL A 175 3.72 -10.38 -15.28
N PRO A 176 4.43 -9.84 -14.27
CA PRO A 176 5.78 -10.27 -13.96
C PRO A 176 5.79 -11.68 -13.36
N GLN A 177 6.81 -12.48 -13.72
CA GLN A 177 6.96 -13.85 -13.29
C GLN A 177 8.00 -13.95 -12.17
N LEU A 178 7.53 -13.79 -10.92
CA LEU A 178 8.33 -13.98 -9.71
C LEU A 178 7.44 -14.58 -8.61
N PRO A 179 8.01 -15.11 -7.51
CA PRO A 179 7.21 -15.57 -6.38
C PRO A 179 6.30 -14.47 -5.83
N MET A 180 5.01 -14.75 -5.73
CA MET A 180 4.01 -13.77 -5.28
C MET A 180 3.00 -14.41 -4.34
N LEU A 181 2.75 -13.75 -3.21
CA LEU A 181 1.70 -14.10 -2.25
C LEU A 181 0.76 -12.93 -2.08
N LEU A 182 -0.52 -13.11 -2.37
CA LEU A 182 -1.55 -12.07 -2.18
C LEU A 182 -2.45 -12.42 -1.00
N PHE A 183 -2.65 -11.47 -0.11
CA PHE A 183 -3.73 -11.48 0.87
C PHE A 183 -4.87 -10.65 0.30
N ILE A 184 -6.07 -11.20 0.26
CA ILE A 184 -7.24 -10.61 -0.43
C ILE A 184 -8.35 -10.45 0.58
N SER A 185 -8.79 -9.21 0.84
CA SER A 185 -9.86 -8.85 1.78
C SER A 185 -11.25 -9.17 1.24
N ASP A 186 -12.27 -8.76 1.98
CA ASP A 186 -13.67 -8.79 1.50
C ASP A 186 -14.07 -7.53 0.72
N GLY A 187 -13.14 -6.60 0.49
CA GLY A 187 -13.37 -5.35 -0.24
C GLY A 187 -14.07 -4.27 0.55
N SER A 188 -14.53 -4.53 1.76
CA SER A 188 -15.12 -3.49 2.61
C SER A 188 -14.04 -2.52 3.13
N GLY A 189 -14.45 -1.40 3.69
CA GLY A 189 -13.51 -0.43 4.25
C GLY A 189 -12.91 0.56 3.23
N GLY A 190 -13.66 0.85 2.14
CA GLY A 190 -13.37 1.99 1.27
C GLY A 190 -12.84 1.67 -0.11
N THR A 191 -12.86 0.42 -0.56
CA THR A 191 -12.41 0.06 -1.92
C THR A 191 -13.38 0.54 -3.02
N GLY A 192 -14.67 0.67 -2.70
CA GLY A 192 -15.71 1.03 -3.66
C GLY A 192 -16.24 -0.14 -4.49
N PHE A 193 -15.76 -1.36 -4.25
CA PHE A 193 -16.18 -2.58 -4.92
C PHE A 193 -17.00 -3.48 -3.99
N ASP A 194 -17.86 -4.34 -4.55
CA ASP A 194 -18.43 -5.46 -3.83
C ASP A 194 -17.41 -6.58 -3.63
N LYS A 195 -17.69 -7.47 -2.66
CA LYS A 195 -16.79 -8.56 -2.27
C LYS A 195 -16.41 -9.50 -3.43
N GLU A 196 -17.38 -9.84 -4.27
CA GLU A 196 -17.14 -10.77 -5.38
C GLU A 196 -16.22 -10.16 -6.43
N THR A 197 -16.49 -8.93 -6.85
CA THR A 197 -15.68 -8.19 -7.81
C THR A 197 -14.29 -7.93 -7.23
N TRP A 198 -14.19 -7.51 -5.96
CA TRP A 198 -12.91 -7.24 -5.30
C TRP A 198 -12.01 -8.46 -5.28
N ARG A 199 -12.52 -9.63 -4.93
CA ARG A 199 -11.74 -10.88 -4.85
C ARG A 199 -11.38 -11.45 -6.22
N LYS A 200 -12.30 -11.39 -7.16
CA LYS A 200 -12.14 -11.96 -8.49
C LYS A 200 -10.94 -11.36 -9.24
N ILE A 201 -10.78 -10.06 -9.20
CA ILE A 201 -9.75 -9.34 -9.97
C ILE A 201 -8.32 -9.78 -9.59
N PRO A 202 -7.88 -9.78 -8.33
CA PRO A 202 -6.53 -10.23 -7.96
C PRO A 202 -6.37 -11.75 -8.09
N MET A 203 -7.45 -12.54 -7.94
CA MET A 203 -7.40 -13.99 -8.20
C MET A 203 -7.13 -14.28 -9.68
N GLU A 204 -7.78 -13.58 -10.60
CA GLU A 204 -7.51 -13.68 -12.04
C GLU A 204 -6.08 -13.21 -12.35
N TYR A 205 -5.60 -12.18 -11.69
CA TYR A 205 -4.23 -11.68 -11.87
C TYR A 205 -3.19 -12.70 -11.40
N ILE A 206 -3.31 -13.20 -10.17
CA ILE A 206 -2.34 -14.14 -9.58
C ILE A 206 -2.33 -15.51 -10.28
N SER A 207 -3.43 -15.93 -10.89
CA SER A 207 -3.51 -17.16 -11.67
C SER A 207 -2.58 -17.18 -12.89
N GLN A 208 -2.10 -16.02 -13.34
CA GLN A 208 -1.14 -15.88 -14.43
C GLN A 208 0.31 -15.95 -13.95
N VAL A 209 0.56 -15.97 -12.64
CA VAL A 209 1.89 -16.04 -12.04
C VAL A 209 2.24 -17.48 -11.70
N THR A 210 3.32 -18.01 -12.27
CA THR A 210 3.71 -19.44 -12.11
C THR A 210 3.87 -19.83 -10.63
N ASN A 211 4.49 -18.98 -9.80
CA ASN A 211 4.67 -19.19 -8.37
C ASN A 211 3.74 -18.25 -7.57
N GLY A 212 2.52 -18.06 -8.07
CA GLY A 212 1.49 -17.24 -7.43
C GLY A 212 0.70 -18.01 -6.40
N LYS A 213 0.50 -17.41 -5.22
CA LYS A 213 -0.36 -17.92 -4.15
C LYS A 213 -1.25 -16.80 -3.64
N TYR A 214 -2.41 -17.15 -3.08
CA TYR A 214 -3.23 -16.18 -2.38
C TYR A 214 -3.89 -16.77 -1.13
N VAL A 215 -4.30 -15.90 -0.24
CA VAL A 215 -5.07 -16.18 0.97
C VAL A 215 -6.23 -15.21 1.02
N GLU A 216 -7.45 -15.72 1.05
CA GLU A 216 -8.65 -14.90 1.26
C GLU A 216 -8.82 -14.62 2.76
N LEU A 217 -9.12 -13.37 3.08
CA LEU A 217 -9.38 -12.91 4.44
C LEU A 217 -10.80 -12.31 4.53
N ASP A 218 -11.54 -12.69 5.56
CA ASP A 218 -12.88 -12.12 5.81
C ASP A 218 -12.77 -10.90 6.71
N CYS A 219 -12.09 -9.87 6.22
CA CYS A 219 -11.88 -8.62 6.92
C CYS A 219 -11.81 -7.46 5.93
N PRO A 220 -11.93 -6.19 6.40
CA PRO A 220 -11.82 -5.01 5.56
C PRO A 220 -10.45 -4.82 4.91
N HIS A 221 -10.37 -3.88 3.97
CA HIS A 221 -9.22 -3.55 3.13
C HIS A 221 -7.88 -3.38 3.86
N TYR A 222 -7.87 -2.83 5.06
CA TYR A 222 -6.65 -2.69 5.85
C TYR A 222 -6.31 -3.98 6.63
N VAL A 223 -6.17 -5.09 5.88
CA VAL A 223 -5.99 -6.48 6.38
C VAL A 223 -4.96 -6.60 7.53
N HIS A 224 -3.90 -5.82 7.47
CA HIS A 224 -2.81 -5.80 8.46
C HIS A 224 -3.21 -5.23 9.84
N ASN A 225 -4.38 -4.60 9.96
CA ASN A 225 -4.93 -4.16 11.23
C ASN A 225 -5.83 -5.22 11.89
N TYR A 226 -6.29 -6.20 11.12
CA TYR A 226 -7.23 -7.23 11.55
C TYR A 226 -6.57 -8.60 11.67
N GLU A 227 -5.90 -9.04 10.60
CA GLU A 227 -5.43 -10.42 10.44
C GLU A 227 -3.89 -10.54 10.50
N TYR A 228 -3.21 -9.63 11.24
CA TYR A 228 -1.74 -9.54 11.28
C TYR A 228 -1.06 -10.85 11.73
N ASN A 229 -1.70 -11.66 12.60
CA ASN A 229 -1.16 -12.95 13.02
C ASN A 229 -1.15 -13.94 11.86
N ALA A 230 -2.30 -14.17 11.23
CA ALA A 230 -2.43 -15.07 10.09
C ALA A 230 -1.54 -14.63 8.91
N ILE A 231 -1.48 -13.33 8.65
CA ILE A 231 -0.61 -12.75 7.63
C ILE A 231 0.87 -13.06 7.95
N SER A 232 1.33 -12.83 9.17
CA SER A 232 2.73 -13.06 9.54
C SER A 232 3.14 -14.52 9.42
N GLU A 233 2.28 -15.46 9.82
CA GLU A 233 2.52 -16.91 9.70
C GLU A 233 2.63 -17.33 8.23
N ASN A 234 1.71 -16.87 7.38
CA ASN A 234 1.75 -17.16 5.95
C ASN A 234 2.98 -16.55 5.25
N ILE A 235 3.37 -15.32 5.61
CA ILE A 235 4.60 -14.68 5.11
C ILE A 235 5.82 -15.53 5.47
N LYS A 236 5.97 -15.94 6.74
CA LYS A 236 7.10 -16.75 7.20
C LYS A 236 7.17 -18.09 6.45
N ALA A 237 6.02 -18.77 6.29
CA ALA A 237 5.94 -20.03 5.55
C ALA A 237 6.28 -19.86 4.06
N PHE A 238 5.77 -18.79 3.43
CA PHE A 238 6.03 -18.47 2.03
C PHE A 238 7.53 -18.20 1.79
N LEU A 239 8.13 -17.31 2.56
CA LEU A 239 9.55 -16.96 2.40
C LEU A 239 10.47 -18.15 2.70
N LEU A 240 10.13 -19.00 3.67
CA LEU A 240 10.88 -20.23 3.93
C LEU A 240 10.82 -21.19 2.72
N SER A 241 9.70 -21.27 2.02
CA SER A 241 9.56 -22.11 0.84
C SER A 241 10.37 -21.64 -0.38
N LEU A 242 10.82 -20.40 -0.39
CA LEU A 242 11.68 -19.83 -1.45
C LEU A 242 13.17 -20.06 -1.20
N SER A 243 13.53 -20.42 0.04
CA SER A 243 14.94 -20.63 0.45
C SER A 243 15.39 -22.08 0.27
N ASN A 244 14.48 -22.99 -0.10
CA ASN A 244 14.73 -24.39 -0.38
C ASN A 244 14.75 -24.66 -1.88
#